data_397957ba286364aa2a0bb9e63f715baa
#
_entry.id   397957ba286364aa2a0bb9e63f715baa
#
_cell.length_a   1.000
_cell.length_b   1.000
_cell.length_c   1.000
_cell.angle_alpha   90.00
_cell.angle_beta   90.00
_cell.angle_gamma   90.00
#
_symmetry.space_group_name_H-M   'P 1'
#
loop_
_entity.id
_entity.type
_entity.pdbx_description
1 polymer ?
#
loop_
_entity_poly.entity_id
_entity_poly.type
_entity_poly.pdbx_seq_one_letter_code
_entity_poly.pdbx_strand_id
1 'polypeptide(L)'
;MIYLSFFDIDERVIKASEKAMELCKDKLAEIDDIQEYNQQKMIKAFQLADVRESHLWGSTGYGYDDAGREALDKVYAYVFDAEDALVRHNFVSGTHALTVALFGVLRPGDTMLSITGMPYDTIRSAIGIEGDYPGSVSYTHLRAHETVLDL
;
A
#
# COMPACT_ATOMS: atom_id res chain seq x y z
N MET A 1 25.71 -17.89 4.34
CA MET A 1 25.82 -19.33 4.69
C MET A 1 24.61 -19.66 5.55
N ILE A 2 23.66 -20.44 5.00
CA ILE A 2 22.48 -20.87 5.77
C ILE A 2 22.93 -22.08 6.60
N TYR A 3 22.82 -22.01 7.92
CA TYR A 3 23.10 -23.14 8.81
C TYR A 3 21.94 -24.15 8.69
N LEU A 4 22.11 -25.13 7.79
CA LEU A 4 21.16 -26.23 7.59
C LEU A 4 21.45 -27.45 8.44
N SER A 5 22.47 -27.38 9.34
CA SER A 5 22.93 -28.46 10.16
C SER A 5 21.93 -29.01 11.18
N PHE A 6 20.84 -28.31 11.43
CA PHE A 6 19.76 -28.75 12.34
C PHE A 6 18.68 -29.58 11.65
N PHE A 7 18.71 -29.67 10.33
CA PHE A 7 17.68 -30.32 9.53
C PHE A 7 18.30 -31.41 8.65
N ASP A 8 17.65 -32.55 8.55
CA ASP A 8 18.01 -33.62 7.62
C ASP A 8 17.44 -33.26 6.23
N ILE A 9 18.21 -32.53 5.43
CA ILE A 9 17.84 -32.09 4.10
C ILE A 9 18.67 -32.83 3.07
N ASP A 10 18.01 -33.40 2.05
CA ASP A 10 18.67 -34.10 0.94
C ASP A 10 19.71 -33.16 0.27
N GLU A 11 20.93 -33.71 0.07
CA GLU A 11 22.03 -32.95 -0.57
C GLU A 11 21.69 -32.36 -1.92
N ARG A 12 20.79 -32.99 -2.69
CA ARG A 12 20.34 -32.46 -3.98
C ARG A 12 19.59 -31.12 -3.83
N VAL A 13 18.81 -31.00 -2.74
CA VAL A 13 18.09 -29.73 -2.43
C VAL A 13 19.07 -28.66 -2.00
N ILE A 14 20.07 -29.01 -1.17
CA ILE A 14 21.11 -28.07 -0.73
C ILE A 14 21.88 -27.54 -1.95
N LYS A 15 22.38 -28.42 -2.81
CA LYS A 15 23.11 -28.02 -4.03
C LYS A 15 22.27 -27.18 -4.99
N ALA A 16 20.99 -27.50 -5.13
CA ALA A 16 20.06 -26.70 -5.95
C ALA A 16 19.84 -25.31 -5.37
N SER A 17 19.72 -25.20 -4.04
CA SER A 17 19.59 -23.92 -3.34
C SER A 17 20.85 -23.06 -3.49
N GLU A 18 22.03 -23.63 -3.30
CA GLU A 18 23.31 -22.92 -3.47
C GLU A 18 23.46 -22.38 -4.89
N LYS A 19 23.14 -23.20 -5.90
CA LYS A 19 23.15 -22.77 -7.30
C LYS A 19 22.14 -21.66 -7.59
N ALA A 20 20.95 -21.75 -7.03
CA ALA A 20 19.92 -20.71 -7.18
C ALA A 20 20.38 -19.40 -6.54
N MET A 21 20.95 -19.42 -5.35
CA MET A 21 21.50 -18.24 -4.68
C MET A 21 22.61 -17.58 -5.50
N GLU A 22 23.52 -18.37 -6.08
CA GLU A 22 24.58 -17.82 -6.95
C GLU A 22 23.99 -17.16 -8.21
N LEU A 23 22.99 -17.77 -8.85
CA LEU A 23 22.33 -17.21 -10.02
C LEU A 23 21.54 -15.92 -9.73
N CYS A 24 21.03 -15.78 -8.50
CA CYS A 24 20.24 -14.62 -8.08
C CYS A 24 21.09 -13.52 -7.40
N LYS A 25 22.37 -13.75 -7.18
CA LYS A 25 23.24 -12.91 -6.36
C LYS A 25 23.20 -11.42 -6.71
N ASP A 26 23.35 -11.10 -8.00
CA ASP A 26 23.35 -9.71 -8.45
C ASP A 26 21.99 -9.05 -8.24
N LYS A 27 20.91 -9.81 -8.48
CA LYS A 27 19.55 -9.30 -8.26
C LYS A 27 19.22 -9.13 -6.78
N LEU A 28 19.73 -9.99 -5.92
CA LEU A 28 19.58 -9.84 -4.48
C LEU A 28 20.36 -8.63 -3.96
N ALA A 29 21.58 -8.39 -4.47
CA ALA A 29 22.35 -7.20 -4.12
C ALA A 29 21.62 -5.90 -4.51
N GLU A 30 21.02 -5.85 -5.70
CA GLU A 30 20.18 -4.71 -6.13
C GLU A 30 18.98 -4.49 -5.19
N ILE A 31 18.36 -5.57 -4.72
CA ILE A 31 17.25 -5.49 -3.76
C ILE A 31 17.75 -4.99 -2.39
N ASP A 32 18.92 -5.43 -1.95
CA ASP A 32 19.52 -4.98 -0.68
C ASP A 32 19.81 -3.47 -0.71
N ASP A 33 20.32 -2.93 -1.83
CA ASP A 33 20.54 -1.50 -2.01
C ASP A 33 19.22 -0.70 -1.93
N ILE A 34 18.17 -1.19 -2.59
CA ILE A 34 16.83 -0.60 -2.52
C ILE A 34 16.28 -0.64 -1.10
N GLN A 35 16.46 -1.75 -0.40
CA GLN A 35 16.05 -1.92 0.98
C GLN A 35 16.76 -0.93 1.90
N GLU A 36 18.09 -0.80 1.78
CA GLU A 36 18.87 0.12 2.60
C GLU A 36 18.42 1.57 2.38
N TYR A 37 18.25 2.00 1.13
CA TYR A 37 17.73 3.32 0.81
C TYR A 37 16.36 3.60 1.47
N ASN A 38 15.42 2.68 1.34
CA ASN A 38 14.08 2.84 1.90
C ASN A 38 14.09 2.81 3.43
N GLN A 39 14.94 1.99 4.04
CA GLN A 39 15.10 1.95 5.49
C GLN A 39 15.61 3.29 6.04
N GLN A 40 16.63 3.87 5.40
CA GLN A 40 17.14 5.19 5.77
C GLN A 40 16.08 6.28 5.60
N LYS A 41 15.31 6.23 4.50
CA LYS A 41 14.17 7.13 4.26
C LYS A 41 13.12 7.04 5.36
N MET A 42 12.76 5.83 5.77
CA MET A 42 11.83 5.60 6.88
C MET A 42 12.35 6.17 8.21
N ILE A 43 13.60 5.87 8.57
CA ILE A 43 14.22 6.39 9.80
C ILE A 43 14.21 7.92 9.79
N LYS A 44 14.55 8.53 8.64
CA LYS A 44 14.51 9.98 8.48
C LYS A 44 13.11 10.56 8.66
N ALA A 45 12.10 9.91 8.11
CA ALA A 45 10.70 10.33 8.27
C ALA A 45 10.25 10.30 9.74
N PHE A 46 10.63 9.26 10.50
CA PHE A 46 10.38 9.18 11.94
C PHE A 46 11.04 10.33 12.72
N GLN A 47 12.28 10.69 12.36
CA GLN A 47 12.98 11.83 12.96
C GLN A 47 12.27 13.16 12.64
N LEU A 48 11.86 13.37 11.39
CA LEU A 48 11.19 14.60 10.95
C LEU A 48 9.80 14.76 11.57
N ALA A 49 9.09 13.65 11.77
CA ALA A 49 7.79 13.63 12.46
C ALA A 49 7.92 13.70 13.98
N ASP A 50 9.13 13.77 14.52
CA ASP A 50 9.43 13.79 15.98
C ASP A 50 8.73 12.65 16.72
N VAL A 51 8.78 11.43 16.17
CA VAL A 51 8.15 10.26 16.79
C VAL A 51 8.83 9.94 18.13
N ARG A 52 8.02 9.82 19.18
CA ARG A 52 8.46 9.60 20.56
C ARG A 52 7.77 8.36 21.15
N GLU A 53 8.32 7.84 22.24
CA GLU A 53 7.73 6.72 22.98
C GLU A 53 6.27 6.98 23.37
N SER A 54 5.95 8.22 23.79
CA SER A 54 4.58 8.60 24.16
C SER A 54 3.56 8.44 23.03
N HIS A 55 3.98 8.47 21.76
CA HIS A 55 3.11 8.24 20.62
C HIS A 55 2.70 6.76 20.45
N LEU A 56 3.41 5.85 21.13
CA LEU A 56 3.12 4.41 21.12
C LEU A 56 2.21 3.99 22.30
N TRP A 57 1.86 4.90 23.19
CA TRP A 57 0.95 4.62 24.29
C TRP A 57 -0.48 4.53 23.79
N GLY A 58 -1.29 3.74 24.49
CA GLY A 58 -2.71 3.60 24.16
C GLY A 58 -3.45 4.93 24.30
N SER A 59 -4.36 5.20 23.37
CA SER A 59 -5.27 6.35 23.42
C SER A 59 -6.72 5.89 23.45
N THR A 60 -7.65 6.82 23.68
CA THR A 60 -9.09 6.53 23.66
C THR A 60 -9.63 6.21 22.26
N GLY A 61 -8.86 6.51 21.21
CA GLY A 61 -9.25 6.33 19.81
C GLY A 61 -10.23 7.38 19.26
N TYR A 62 -10.67 8.34 20.08
CA TYR A 62 -11.60 9.40 19.65
C TYR A 62 -10.92 10.57 18.91
N GLY A 63 -9.59 10.54 18.77
CA GLY A 63 -8.84 11.56 18.04
C GLY A 63 -8.59 12.88 18.79
N TYR A 64 -9.07 13.03 20.00
CA TYR A 64 -8.74 14.16 20.86
C TYR A 64 -7.37 13.93 21.48
N ASP A 65 -6.44 14.85 21.22
CA ASP A 65 -5.05 14.81 21.70
C ASP A 65 -4.30 13.52 21.35
N ASP A 66 -4.64 12.88 20.22
CA ASP A 66 -3.96 11.69 19.73
C ASP A 66 -2.73 12.08 18.90
N ALA A 67 -1.69 12.55 19.59
CA ALA A 67 -0.43 12.96 18.97
C ALA A 67 0.26 11.83 18.18
N GLY A 68 0.05 10.57 18.58
CA GLY A 68 0.55 9.40 17.84
C GLY A 68 -0.06 9.27 16.46
N ARG A 69 -1.34 9.56 16.32
CA ARG A 69 -2.07 9.55 15.06
C ARG A 69 -1.57 10.63 14.11
N GLU A 70 -1.39 11.85 14.62
CA GLU A 70 -0.83 12.97 13.85
C GLU A 70 0.62 12.71 13.43
N ALA A 71 1.43 12.14 14.33
CA ALA A 71 2.80 11.77 14.02
C ALA A 71 2.87 10.71 12.90
N LEU A 72 1.94 9.72 12.91
CA LEU A 72 1.85 8.68 11.89
C LEU A 72 1.49 9.28 10.51
N ASP A 73 0.54 10.20 10.45
CA ASP A 73 0.18 10.92 9.21
C ASP A 73 1.41 11.64 8.63
N LYS A 74 2.17 12.35 9.47
CA LYS A 74 3.42 13.04 9.06
C LYS A 74 4.48 12.06 8.54
N VAL A 75 4.68 10.92 9.21
CA VAL A 75 5.62 9.89 8.74
C VAL A 75 5.27 9.44 7.33
N TYR A 76 4.00 9.14 7.09
CA TYR A 76 3.54 8.73 5.75
C TYR A 76 3.68 9.85 4.73
N ALA A 77 3.32 11.08 5.07
CA ALA A 77 3.50 12.21 4.18
C ALA A 77 4.98 12.37 3.76
N TYR A 78 5.94 12.29 4.71
CA TYR A 78 7.37 12.34 4.42
C TYR A 78 7.87 11.16 3.57
N VAL A 79 7.40 9.95 3.86
CA VAL A 79 7.84 8.74 3.12
C VAL A 79 7.37 8.78 1.67
N PHE A 80 6.17 9.27 1.42
CA PHE A 80 5.58 9.30 0.08
C PHE A 80 5.73 10.64 -0.63
N ASP A 81 6.45 11.60 -0.03
CA ASP A 81 6.64 12.96 -0.56
C ASP A 81 5.30 13.62 -0.92
N ALA A 82 4.34 13.48 -0.01
CA ALA A 82 3.00 14.03 -0.12
C ALA A 82 2.81 15.23 0.81
N GLU A 83 1.88 16.11 0.46
CA GLU A 83 1.54 17.29 1.29
C GLU A 83 0.94 16.86 2.64
N ASP A 84 0.15 15.77 2.63
CA ASP A 84 -0.50 15.23 3.82
C ASP A 84 -0.80 13.73 3.64
N ALA A 85 -1.16 13.05 4.72
CA ALA A 85 -1.59 11.67 4.72
C ALA A 85 -2.70 11.43 5.74
N LEU A 86 -3.53 10.45 5.47
CA LEU A 86 -4.59 10.00 6.38
C LEU A 86 -4.39 8.51 6.66
N VAL A 87 -3.78 8.19 7.79
CA VAL A 87 -3.47 6.82 8.19
C VAL A 87 -4.33 6.42 9.38
N ARG A 88 -5.28 5.53 9.16
CA ARG A 88 -6.25 5.12 10.19
C ARG A 88 -6.48 3.61 10.16
N HIS A 89 -6.54 2.99 11.32
CA HIS A 89 -6.89 1.58 11.48
C HIS A 89 -8.32 1.26 11.02
N ASN A 90 -9.16 2.27 10.88
CA ASN A 90 -10.53 2.15 10.36
C ASN A 90 -10.57 1.85 8.86
N PHE A 91 -9.48 2.03 8.13
CA PHE A 91 -9.36 1.52 6.76
C PHE A 91 -9.14 0.01 6.80
N VAL A 92 -10.22 -0.74 6.72
CA VAL A 92 -10.23 -2.19 6.92
C VAL A 92 -9.62 -2.99 5.77
N SER A 93 -9.40 -2.35 4.61
CA SER A 93 -8.79 -2.98 3.42
C SER A 93 -8.25 -1.93 2.45
N GLY A 94 -7.41 -2.37 1.50
CA GLY A 94 -6.95 -1.52 0.40
C GLY A 94 -8.10 -1.01 -0.46
N THR A 95 -9.11 -1.84 -0.75
CA THR A 95 -10.32 -1.43 -1.47
C THR A 95 -11.07 -0.31 -0.73
N HIS A 96 -11.17 -0.39 0.59
CA HIS A 96 -11.79 0.67 1.39
C HIS A 96 -11.00 1.98 1.29
N ALA A 97 -9.67 1.93 1.41
CA ALA A 97 -8.82 3.12 1.27
C ALA A 97 -8.96 3.76 -0.12
N LEU A 98 -8.93 2.96 -1.19
CA LEU A 98 -9.13 3.44 -2.56
C LEU A 98 -10.54 4.04 -2.75
N THR A 99 -11.57 3.41 -2.21
CA THR A 99 -12.95 3.91 -2.28
C THR A 99 -13.08 5.27 -1.60
N VAL A 100 -12.52 5.42 -0.39
CA VAL A 100 -12.53 6.69 0.34
C VAL A 100 -11.79 7.78 -0.44
N ALA A 101 -10.63 7.47 -1.01
CA ALA A 101 -9.85 8.42 -1.83
C ALA A 101 -10.65 8.86 -3.07
N LEU A 102 -11.24 7.92 -3.81
CA LEU A 102 -12.03 8.23 -5.00
C LEU A 102 -13.26 9.07 -4.66
N PHE A 103 -14.02 8.72 -3.61
CA PHE A 103 -15.20 9.47 -3.20
C PHE A 103 -14.87 10.82 -2.56
N GLY A 104 -13.65 10.98 -2.07
CA GLY A 104 -13.13 12.27 -1.61
C GLY A 104 -13.02 13.30 -2.74
N VAL A 105 -12.64 12.86 -3.94
CA VAL A 105 -12.36 13.74 -5.09
C VAL A 105 -13.43 13.72 -6.18
N LEU A 106 -14.18 12.61 -6.32
CA LEU A 106 -15.20 12.44 -7.35
C LEU A 106 -16.63 12.64 -6.81
N ARG A 107 -17.50 13.14 -7.67
CA ARG A 107 -18.93 13.34 -7.40
C ARG A 107 -19.78 12.60 -8.43
N PRO A 108 -21.06 12.33 -8.14
CA PRO A 108 -21.98 11.77 -9.11
C PRO A 108 -21.98 12.57 -10.41
N GLY A 109 -21.75 11.89 -11.54
CA GLY A 109 -21.66 12.52 -12.86
C GLY A 109 -20.24 12.88 -13.31
N ASP A 110 -19.26 12.82 -12.45
CA ASP A 110 -17.85 12.99 -12.85
C ASP A 110 -17.38 11.83 -13.73
N THR A 111 -16.37 12.10 -14.55
CA THR A 111 -15.78 11.11 -15.44
C THR A 111 -14.38 10.70 -14.93
N MET A 112 -14.16 9.41 -14.73
CA MET A 112 -12.86 8.85 -14.41
C MET A 112 -12.32 8.07 -15.62
N LEU A 113 -11.08 8.35 -16.02
CA LEU A 113 -10.39 7.61 -17.08
C LEU A 113 -9.35 6.67 -16.46
N SER A 114 -9.49 5.37 -16.69
CA SER A 114 -8.50 4.36 -16.30
C SER A 114 -7.52 4.12 -17.43
N ILE A 115 -6.33 4.74 -17.36
CA ILE A 115 -5.31 4.66 -18.41
C ILE A 115 -4.53 3.35 -18.42
N THR A 116 -4.62 2.56 -17.36
CA THR A 116 -3.89 1.28 -17.19
C THR A 116 -4.76 0.07 -17.48
N GLY A 117 -5.96 0.27 -18.02
CA GLY A 117 -6.93 -0.78 -18.30
C GLY A 117 -8.03 -0.89 -17.25
N MET A 118 -8.75 -2.00 -17.24
CA MET A 118 -9.87 -2.23 -16.33
C MET A 118 -9.42 -2.15 -14.88
N PRO A 119 -10.10 -1.37 -14.01
CA PRO A 119 -9.81 -1.32 -12.60
C PRO A 119 -9.90 -2.69 -11.93
N TYR A 120 -9.17 -2.84 -10.83
CA TYR A 120 -9.15 -4.05 -10.01
C TYR A 120 -10.57 -4.48 -9.61
N ASP A 121 -10.85 -5.77 -9.62
CA ASP A 121 -12.20 -6.34 -9.52
C ASP A 121 -12.99 -5.86 -8.31
N THR A 122 -12.40 -5.84 -7.12
CA THR A 122 -13.09 -5.42 -5.89
C THR A 122 -13.46 -3.93 -5.86
N ILE A 123 -12.79 -3.07 -6.65
CA ILE A 123 -13.15 -1.65 -6.73
C ILE A 123 -14.26 -1.39 -7.72
N ARG A 124 -14.50 -2.27 -8.70
CA ARG A 124 -15.50 -2.06 -9.77
C ARG A 124 -16.90 -1.87 -9.24
N SER A 125 -17.29 -2.70 -8.26
CA SER A 125 -18.59 -2.54 -7.59
C SER A 125 -18.70 -1.23 -6.82
N ALA A 126 -17.61 -0.79 -6.16
CA ALA A 126 -17.58 0.45 -5.40
C ALA A 126 -17.72 1.69 -6.28
N ILE A 127 -17.13 1.67 -7.49
CA ILE A 127 -17.20 2.76 -8.45
C ILE A 127 -18.36 2.63 -9.45
N GLY A 128 -19.19 1.58 -9.32
CA GLY A 128 -20.41 1.42 -10.12
C GLY A 128 -20.21 0.88 -11.55
N ILE A 129 -19.07 0.24 -11.85
CA ILE A 129 -18.86 -0.44 -13.14
C ILE A 129 -19.55 -1.80 -13.17
N GLU A 130 -19.59 -2.51 -12.06
CA GLU A 130 -20.21 -3.81 -11.89
C GLU A 130 -21.18 -3.81 -10.71
N GLY A 131 -22.35 -4.42 -10.90
CA GLY A 131 -23.35 -4.70 -9.88
C GLY A 131 -24.64 -3.92 -10.04
N ASP A 132 -25.74 -4.67 -9.94
CA ASP A 132 -27.13 -4.17 -9.90
C ASP A 132 -27.62 -4.15 -8.45
N TYR A 133 -26.95 -3.44 -7.54
CA TYR A 133 -27.43 -3.33 -6.18
C TYR A 133 -28.14 -2.00 -5.95
N PRO A 134 -29.50 -1.98 -5.91
CA PRO A 134 -30.23 -0.81 -5.49
C PRO A 134 -29.92 -0.55 -4.00
N GLY A 135 -29.12 0.46 -3.73
CA GLY A 135 -28.79 0.86 -2.36
C GLY A 135 -27.31 1.04 -2.03
N SER A 136 -26.41 0.46 -2.80
CA SER A 136 -25.00 0.88 -2.82
C SER A 136 -24.89 2.14 -3.66
N VAL A 137 -23.86 2.93 -3.51
CA VAL A 137 -23.53 4.23 -4.13
C VAL A 137 -23.69 4.28 -5.68
N SER A 138 -24.52 3.43 -6.24
CA SER A 138 -24.84 3.20 -7.65
C SER A 138 -25.44 4.40 -8.39
N TYR A 139 -25.57 5.54 -7.73
CA TYR A 139 -25.93 6.80 -8.40
C TYR A 139 -24.72 7.63 -8.84
N THR A 140 -23.50 7.16 -8.55
CA THR A 140 -22.31 7.73 -9.14
C THR A 140 -22.10 7.08 -10.50
N HIS A 141 -22.56 7.71 -11.57
CA HIS A 141 -22.19 7.33 -12.94
C HIS A 141 -20.69 7.64 -13.16
N LEU A 142 -19.81 6.86 -12.54
CA LEU A 142 -18.40 6.85 -12.87
C LEU A 142 -18.29 6.03 -14.16
N ARG A 143 -18.23 6.71 -15.31
CA ARG A 143 -17.90 6.06 -16.56
C ARG A 143 -16.40 5.87 -16.64
N ALA A 144 -15.92 4.65 -16.48
CA ALA A 144 -14.61 4.28 -16.99
C ALA A 144 -14.72 4.24 -18.52
N HIS A 145 -14.11 5.19 -19.21
CA HIS A 145 -13.94 5.08 -20.65
C HIS A 145 -12.80 4.13 -20.94
N GLU A 146 -13.14 2.92 -21.39
CA GLU A 146 -12.17 2.06 -22.05
C GLU A 146 -11.84 2.69 -23.41
N THR A 147 -10.63 3.22 -23.54
CA THR A 147 -10.03 3.37 -24.85
C THR A 147 -9.47 2.00 -25.22
N VAL A 148 -10.25 1.20 -25.94
CA VAL A 148 -9.71 0.08 -26.71
C VAL A 148 -8.87 0.71 -27.80
N LEU A 149 -7.56 0.72 -27.62
CA LEU A 149 -6.63 0.88 -28.74
C LEU A 149 -6.54 -0.49 -29.40
N ASP A 150 -7.41 -0.72 -30.39
CA ASP A 150 -7.18 -1.75 -31.38
C ASP A 150 -5.92 -1.36 -32.16
N LEU A 151 -4.83 -2.07 -31.88
CA LEU A 151 -3.62 -2.12 -32.70
C LEU A 151 -3.49 -3.50 -33.32
#